data_ee55dd770051046b8e7803b62b2caebc
#
_entry.id   ee55dd770051046b8e7803b62b2caebc
#
_cell.length_a   1.000
_cell.length_b   1.000
_cell.length_c   1.000
_cell.angle_alpha   90.00
_cell.angle_beta   90.00
_cell.angle_gamma   90.00
#
_symmetry.space_group_name_H-M   'P 1'
#
loop_
_entity.id
_entity.type
_entity.pdbx_description
1 polymer ?
#
loop_
_entity_poly.entity_id
_entity_poly.type
_entity_poly.pdbx_seq_one_letter_code
_entity_poly.pdbx_strand_id
1 'polypeptide(L)'
;MIEATLPTQLNSSIGGTKNFYNWNFLDKQYRVVYETVGTGNPILLLPAFSTVSSRTEMKGIANLLATNYRVTVVDWLGFGESQCPPVDYSPVLFQHLLGDFIKSVFKSPIILIAAGHAAGYALKFAQDNPDIIYQSILIAPTWQGPLRVMGLPTVVRNSVKNLVRSPVIGQGLYYLNTTPSFLHLMYKRHVYVDETKLTPEFIARKHQITSKPGARYAPAAFVTGAIDPVADREEFLQLLDSVSIPVLIILAENAPPKSKAEMSAMAELGKVQTVKLTGTLGIYEESPEAVTEAILNFL
;
A
#
# COMPACT_ATOMS: atom_id res chain seq x y z
N MET A 1 26.95 10.25 -34.87
CA MET A 1 26.39 10.75 -33.61
C MET A 1 25.12 9.92 -33.36
N ILE A 2 25.17 9.02 -32.41
CA ILE A 2 24.00 8.24 -31.99
C ILE A 2 23.28 9.12 -30.97
N GLU A 3 22.13 9.68 -31.38
CA GLU A 3 21.24 10.35 -30.44
C GLU A 3 20.78 9.31 -29.39
N ALA A 4 21.25 9.48 -28.16
CA ALA A 4 20.74 8.73 -27.03
C ALA A 4 19.29 9.19 -26.80
N THR A 5 18.34 8.43 -27.28
CA THR A 5 16.93 8.57 -26.92
C THR A 5 16.81 8.47 -25.40
N LEU A 6 16.49 9.59 -24.75
CA LEU A 6 16.12 9.62 -23.34
C LEU A 6 15.00 8.58 -23.10
N PRO A 7 15.10 7.72 -22.09
CA PRO A 7 14.06 6.74 -21.82
C PRO A 7 12.75 7.50 -21.61
N THR A 8 11.75 7.19 -22.42
CA THR A 8 10.38 7.69 -22.28
C THR A 8 9.95 7.49 -20.83
N GLN A 9 9.69 8.57 -20.09
CA GLN A 9 9.19 8.47 -18.73
C GLN A 9 7.88 7.67 -18.77
N LEU A 10 7.92 6.46 -18.24
CA LEU A 10 6.74 5.61 -18.15
C LEU A 10 5.70 6.34 -17.29
N ASN A 11 4.47 6.43 -17.83
CA ASN A 11 3.40 7.20 -17.20
C ASN A 11 3.05 6.62 -15.81
N SER A 12 3.41 7.35 -14.76
CA SER A 12 3.15 7.01 -13.35
C SER A 12 1.83 7.58 -12.84
N SER A 13 0.85 7.79 -13.73
CA SER A 13 -0.44 8.40 -13.43
C SER A 13 -1.58 7.38 -13.44
N ILE A 14 -2.57 7.60 -12.57
CA ILE A 14 -3.86 6.89 -12.62
C ILE A 14 -4.80 7.48 -13.69
N GLY A 15 -4.48 8.65 -14.24
CA GLY A 15 -5.28 9.36 -15.26
C GLY A 15 -6.09 10.54 -14.72
N GLY A 16 -5.87 10.91 -13.46
CA GLY A 16 -6.53 12.02 -12.80
C GLY A 16 -5.69 13.29 -12.71
N THR A 17 -6.11 14.21 -11.86
CA THR A 17 -5.36 15.43 -11.54
C THR A 17 -4.34 15.15 -10.46
N LYS A 18 -3.06 15.29 -10.79
CA LYS A 18 -1.93 15.14 -9.86
C LYS A 18 -1.84 16.37 -8.96
N ASN A 19 -1.71 16.14 -7.66
CA ASN A 19 -1.61 17.15 -6.63
C ASN A 19 -0.44 16.85 -5.69
N PHE A 20 -0.05 17.86 -4.92
CA PHE A 20 1.01 17.78 -3.92
C PHE A 20 0.47 18.22 -2.57
N TYR A 21 0.70 17.40 -1.55
CA TYR A 21 0.43 17.73 -0.16
C TYR A 21 1.76 17.99 0.55
N ASN A 22 1.97 19.23 0.97
CA ASN A 22 3.14 19.61 1.75
C ASN A 22 2.86 19.32 3.22
N TRP A 23 3.33 18.18 3.69
CA TRP A 23 3.14 17.70 5.05
C TRP A 23 4.24 18.18 5.98
N ASN A 24 3.88 18.78 7.09
CA ASN A 24 4.81 19.22 8.14
C ASN A 24 4.81 18.18 9.26
N PHE A 25 5.97 17.63 9.58
CA PHE A 25 6.18 16.67 10.66
C PHE A 25 7.54 16.86 11.31
N LEU A 26 7.60 17.03 12.65
CA LEU A 26 8.83 17.25 13.43
C LEU A 26 9.73 18.34 12.81
N ASP A 27 9.17 19.54 12.63
CA ASP A 27 9.85 20.73 12.09
C ASP A 27 10.43 20.57 10.67
N LYS A 28 9.99 19.54 9.93
CA LYS A 28 10.38 19.30 8.54
C LYS A 28 9.15 19.23 7.65
N GLN A 29 9.32 19.75 6.43
CA GLN A 29 8.29 19.65 5.41
C GLN A 29 8.63 18.54 4.41
N TYR A 30 7.63 17.72 4.09
CA TYR A 30 7.73 16.62 3.13
C TYR A 30 6.67 16.75 2.06
N ARG A 31 7.04 16.46 0.81
CA ARG A 31 6.12 16.45 -0.30
C ARG A 31 5.53 15.06 -0.51
N VAL A 32 4.22 14.97 -0.39
CA VAL A 32 3.41 13.78 -0.66
C VAL A 32 2.63 13.99 -1.94
N VAL A 33 2.63 13.00 -2.83
CA VAL A 33 1.94 13.06 -4.12
C VAL A 33 0.63 12.28 -4.02
N TYR A 34 -0.44 12.87 -4.55
CA TYR A 34 -1.71 12.18 -4.70
C TYR A 34 -2.37 12.57 -6.02
N GLU A 35 -3.30 11.76 -6.46
CA GLU A 35 -4.07 11.99 -7.68
C GLU A 35 -5.54 11.81 -7.40
N THR A 36 -6.38 12.65 -8.04
CA THR A 36 -7.84 12.58 -7.90
C THR A 36 -8.47 12.43 -9.27
N VAL A 37 -9.41 11.50 -9.39
CA VAL A 37 -10.17 11.22 -10.61
C VAL A 37 -11.66 11.06 -10.27
N GLY A 38 -12.54 11.42 -11.20
CA GLY A 38 -14.00 11.35 -11.03
C GLY A 38 -14.57 12.46 -10.17
N THR A 39 -15.89 12.36 -9.91
CA THR A 39 -16.69 13.31 -9.13
C THR A 39 -17.68 12.55 -8.26
N GLY A 40 -18.28 13.20 -7.25
CA GLY A 40 -19.25 12.56 -6.34
C GLY A 40 -18.70 12.34 -4.94
N ASN A 41 -19.20 11.33 -4.23
CA ASN A 41 -18.80 11.02 -2.87
C ASN A 41 -17.32 10.63 -2.80
N PRO A 42 -16.58 11.12 -1.79
CA PRO A 42 -15.14 10.93 -1.74
C PRO A 42 -14.75 9.52 -1.28
N ILE A 43 -13.82 8.93 -2.03
CA ILE A 43 -13.12 7.70 -1.69
C ILE A 43 -11.63 8.00 -1.59
N LEU A 44 -10.96 7.46 -0.56
CA LEU A 44 -9.50 7.42 -0.47
C LEU A 44 -9.04 5.98 -0.65
N LEU A 45 -8.18 5.74 -1.65
CA LEU A 45 -7.49 4.47 -1.88
C LEU A 45 -6.07 4.55 -1.31
N LEU A 46 -5.73 3.59 -0.47
CA LEU A 46 -4.41 3.42 0.13
C LEU A 46 -3.73 2.19 -0.48
N PRO A 47 -2.70 2.36 -1.32
CA PRO A 47 -1.93 1.24 -1.85
C PRO A 47 -1.21 0.49 -0.74
N ALA A 48 -1.01 -0.81 -0.94
CA ALA A 48 -0.26 -1.64 -0.01
C ALA A 48 1.19 -1.16 0.13
N PHE A 49 1.79 -1.35 1.31
CA PHE A 49 3.22 -1.20 1.43
C PHE A 49 3.94 -2.37 0.76
N SER A 50 4.89 -2.06 -0.08
CA SER A 50 5.76 -3.02 -0.77
C SER A 50 7.07 -2.36 -1.17
N THR A 51 8.00 -3.11 -1.74
CA THR A 51 9.25 -2.52 -2.27
C THR A 51 9.00 -1.58 -3.45
N VAL A 52 7.89 -1.77 -4.15
CA VAL A 52 7.52 -1.07 -5.39
C VAL A 52 6.18 -0.35 -5.29
N SER A 53 5.70 -0.11 -4.07
CA SER A 53 4.41 0.53 -3.80
C SER A 53 4.29 1.89 -4.49
N SER A 54 3.17 2.10 -5.13
CA SER A 54 2.78 3.39 -5.68
C SER A 54 1.26 3.46 -5.91
N ARG A 55 0.74 4.68 -6.03
CA ARG A 55 -0.67 4.92 -6.35
C ARG A 55 -1.13 4.24 -7.66
N THR A 56 -0.19 3.99 -8.59
CA THR A 56 -0.52 3.35 -9.87
C THR A 56 -1.01 1.91 -9.73
N GLU A 57 -0.73 1.26 -8.60
CA GLU A 57 -1.26 -0.07 -8.28
C GLU A 57 -2.78 -0.06 -8.13
N MET A 58 -3.34 1.08 -7.73
CA MET A 58 -4.79 1.28 -7.57
C MET A 58 -5.47 1.82 -8.84
N LYS A 59 -4.75 1.98 -9.95
CA LYS A 59 -5.27 2.61 -11.19
C LYS A 59 -6.54 1.96 -11.72
N GLY A 60 -6.58 0.63 -11.77
CA GLY A 60 -7.75 -0.09 -12.27
C GLY A 60 -8.99 0.20 -11.44
N ILE A 61 -8.89 0.00 -10.12
CA ILE A 61 -9.99 0.28 -9.18
C ILE A 61 -10.38 1.76 -9.21
N ALA A 62 -9.40 2.67 -9.21
CA ALA A 62 -9.66 4.10 -9.22
C ALA A 62 -10.49 4.53 -10.43
N ASN A 63 -10.14 4.03 -11.64
CA ASN A 63 -10.85 4.39 -12.86
C ASN A 63 -12.25 3.78 -12.94
N LEU A 64 -12.45 2.57 -12.44
CA LEU A 64 -13.75 1.93 -12.39
C LEU A 64 -14.69 2.65 -11.39
N LEU A 65 -14.20 3.00 -10.20
CA LEU A 65 -14.97 3.75 -9.21
C LEU A 65 -15.22 5.20 -9.60
N ALA A 66 -14.35 5.81 -10.43
CA ALA A 66 -14.44 7.21 -10.84
C ALA A 66 -15.68 7.55 -11.67
N THR A 67 -16.41 6.55 -12.15
CA THR A 67 -17.71 6.75 -12.83
C THR A 67 -18.76 7.35 -11.92
N ASN A 68 -18.72 7.05 -10.62
CA ASN A 68 -19.73 7.47 -9.65
C ASN A 68 -19.15 8.14 -8.40
N TYR A 69 -17.84 8.10 -8.21
CA TYR A 69 -17.17 8.59 -7.02
C TYR A 69 -16.01 9.52 -7.36
N ARG A 70 -15.70 10.42 -6.43
CA ARG A 70 -14.45 11.20 -6.46
C ARG A 70 -13.37 10.41 -5.76
N VAL A 71 -12.52 9.75 -6.54
CA VAL A 71 -11.49 8.83 -6.04
C VAL A 71 -10.16 9.53 -5.92
N THR A 72 -9.58 9.52 -4.73
CA THR A 72 -8.23 10.02 -4.45
C THR A 72 -7.31 8.85 -4.11
N VAL A 73 -6.12 8.81 -4.71
CA VAL A 73 -5.08 7.81 -4.44
C VAL A 73 -3.81 8.52 -4.04
N VAL A 74 -3.17 8.10 -2.96
CA VAL A 74 -1.97 8.72 -2.41
C VAL A 74 -0.74 7.81 -2.57
N ASP A 75 0.41 8.40 -2.89
CA ASP A 75 1.71 7.74 -2.69
C ASP A 75 2.15 7.98 -1.24
N TRP A 76 2.35 6.93 -0.46
CA TRP A 76 2.89 7.04 0.88
C TRP A 76 4.27 7.73 0.88
N LEU A 77 4.61 8.47 1.94
CA LEU A 77 5.96 9.03 2.09
C LEU A 77 7.01 7.92 2.02
N GLY A 78 8.02 8.09 1.18
CA GLY A 78 9.04 7.06 0.94
C GLY A 78 8.71 6.10 -0.21
N PHE A 79 7.56 6.25 -0.85
CA PHE A 79 7.08 5.39 -1.94
C PHE A 79 6.58 6.20 -3.14
N GLY A 80 6.39 5.53 -4.26
CA GLY A 80 5.84 6.10 -5.48
C GLY A 80 6.59 7.36 -5.93
N GLU A 81 5.87 8.44 -6.22
CA GLU A 81 6.44 9.76 -6.55
C GLU A 81 6.57 10.70 -5.35
N SER A 82 6.10 10.29 -4.17
CA SER A 82 6.32 11.04 -2.94
C SER A 82 7.81 11.13 -2.60
N GLN A 83 8.16 12.12 -1.79
CA GLN A 83 9.53 12.29 -1.33
C GLN A 83 10.00 11.06 -0.54
N CYS A 84 11.27 10.67 -0.73
CA CYS A 84 11.88 9.50 -0.07
C CYS A 84 13.00 9.96 0.90
N PRO A 85 12.67 10.67 1.98
CA PRO A 85 13.69 11.20 2.90
C PRO A 85 14.36 10.10 3.71
N PRO A 86 15.61 10.28 4.18
CA PRO A 86 16.32 9.33 5.02
C PRO A 86 15.90 9.44 6.50
N VAL A 87 14.59 9.37 6.77
CA VAL A 87 14.02 9.43 8.12
C VAL A 87 13.86 8.05 8.74
N ASP A 88 13.56 8.00 10.03
CA ASP A 88 13.15 6.73 10.66
C ASP A 88 11.66 6.51 10.43
N TYR A 89 11.35 5.68 9.44
CA TYR A 89 10.00 5.30 9.13
C TYR A 89 9.44 4.40 10.23
N SER A 90 8.32 4.79 10.80
CA SER A 90 7.67 4.12 11.93
C SER A 90 6.16 4.10 11.77
N PRO A 91 5.43 3.28 12.53
CA PRO A 91 3.97 3.30 12.53
C PRO A 91 3.41 4.68 12.88
N VAL A 92 4.02 5.37 13.85
CA VAL A 92 3.61 6.72 14.28
C VAL A 92 3.69 7.71 13.13
N LEU A 93 4.77 7.69 12.34
CA LEU A 93 4.93 8.57 11.18
C LEU A 93 3.79 8.39 10.18
N PHE A 94 3.48 7.15 9.81
CA PHE A 94 2.43 6.88 8.83
C PHE A 94 1.02 7.13 9.37
N GLN A 95 0.78 6.90 10.67
CA GLN A 95 -0.48 7.23 11.32
C GLN A 95 -0.75 8.74 11.29
N HIS A 96 0.25 9.55 11.65
CA HIS A 96 0.16 11.02 11.56
C HIS A 96 -0.03 11.49 10.12
N LEU A 97 0.77 10.94 9.18
CA LEU A 97 0.62 11.30 7.77
C LEU A 97 -0.80 11.05 7.27
N LEU A 98 -1.35 9.86 7.55
CA LEU A 98 -2.71 9.52 7.11
C LEU A 98 -3.75 10.46 7.72
N GLY A 99 -3.66 10.71 9.03
CA GLY A 99 -4.59 11.58 9.74
C GLY A 99 -4.56 13.01 9.23
N ASP A 100 -3.38 13.58 9.09
CA ASP A 100 -3.19 14.96 8.62
C ASP A 100 -3.62 15.11 7.16
N PHE A 101 -3.29 14.11 6.31
CA PHE A 101 -3.70 14.07 4.91
C PHE A 101 -5.22 14.06 4.77
N ILE A 102 -5.90 13.15 5.47
CA ILE A 102 -7.37 13.04 5.40
C ILE A 102 -8.03 14.36 5.85
N LYS A 103 -7.62 14.89 7.00
CA LYS A 103 -8.20 16.14 7.54
C LYS A 103 -7.93 17.36 6.65
N SER A 104 -6.81 17.36 5.92
CA SER A 104 -6.46 18.49 5.03
C SER A 104 -7.16 18.42 3.67
N VAL A 105 -7.27 17.23 3.08
CA VAL A 105 -7.72 17.05 1.70
C VAL A 105 -9.23 16.86 1.59
N PHE A 106 -9.85 16.25 2.59
CA PHE A 106 -11.28 15.96 2.58
C PHE A 106 -12.06 16.90 3.48
N LYS A 107 -13.25 17.30 3.02
CA LYS A 107 -14.14 18.23 3.74
C LYS A 107 -15.46 17.58 4.18
N SER A 108 -15.63 16.30 3.87
CA SER A 108 -16.80 15.48 4.24
C SER A 108 -16.32 14.07 4.59
N PRO A 109 -17.12 13.26 5.28
CA PRO A 109 -16.81 11.86 5.53
C PRO A 109 -16.47 11.11 4.25
N ILE A 110 -15.54 10.16 4.34
CA ILE A 110 -14.99 9.41 3.21
C ILE A 110 -15.23 7.92 3.35
N ILE A 111 -15.20 7.22 2.24
CA ILE A 111 -15.00 5.77 2.17
C ILE A 111 -13.50 5.54 2.11
N LEU A 112 -12.98 4.68 3.01
CA LEU A 112 -11.55 4.40 3.09
C LEU A 112 -11.27 2.97 2.63
N ILE A 113 -10.53 2.83 1.54
CA ILE A 113 -10.18 1.54 0.93
C ILE A 113 -8.67 1.34 1.05
N ALA A 114 -8.25 0.27 1.70
CA ALA A 114 -6.85 0.00 1.97
C ALA A 114 -6.44 -1.41 1.55
N ALA A 115 -5.31 -1.52 0.81
CA ALA A 115 -4.76 -2.80 0.40
C ALA A 115 -3.63 -3.26 1.34
N GLY A 116 -3.54 -4.58 1.52
CA GLY A 116 -2.44 -5.23 2.23
C GLY A 116 -2.14 -4.61 3.59
N HIS A 117 -0.91 -4.19 3.77
CA HIS A 117 -0.39 -3.65 5.04
C HIS A 117 -0.98 -2.28 5.43
N ALA A 118 -1.55 -1.53 4.48
CA ALA A 118 -2.23 -0.27 4.76
C ALA A 118 -3.53 -0.46 5.57
N ALA A 119 -4.07 -1.68 5.60
CA ALA A 119 -5.30 -2.02 6.32
C ALA A 119 -5.25 -1.67 7.82
N GLY A 120 -4.14 -1.97 8.50
CA GLY A 120 -3.99 -1.66 9.92
C GLY A 120 -3.98 -0.15 10.20
N TYR A 121 -3.40 0.64 9.32
CA TYR A 121 -3.44 2.11 9.42
C TYR A 121 -4.84 2.66 9.19
N ALA A 122 -5.55 2.11 8.21
CA ALA A 122 -6.93 2.49 7.92
C ALA A 122 -7.86 2.18 9.09
N LEU A 123 -7.76 0.98 9.68
CA LEU A 123 -8.56 0.59 10.83
C LEU A 123 -8.27 1.46 12.06
N LYS A 124 -7.00 1.73 12.35
CA LYS A 124 -6.63 2.57 13.49
C LYS A 124 -7.14 3.99 13.33
N PHE A 125 -7.04 4.56 12.14
CA PHE A 125 -7.62 5.86 11.86
C PHE A 125 -9.16 5.85 11.98
N ALA A 126 -9.83 4.82 11.47
CA ALA A 126 -11.28 4.67 11.56
C ALA A 126 -11.78 4.50 13.01
N GLN A 127 -11.03 3.76 13.84
CA GLN A 127 -11.33 3.62 15.27
C GLN A 127 -11.31 4.97 15.98
N ASP A 128 -10.27 5.78 15.72
CA ASP A 128 -10.09 7.07 16.38
C ASP A 128 -10.98 8.19 15.80
N ASN A 129 -11.53 8.00 14.58
CA ASN A 129 -12.28 9.03 13.86
C ASN A 129 -13.51 8.44 13.13
N PRO A 130 -14.47 7.83 13.83
CA PRO A 130 -15.63 7.18 13.21
C PRO A 130 -16.55 8.17 12.46
N ASP A 131 -16.55 9.43 12.84
CA ASP A 131 -17.36 10.47 12.15
C ASP A 131 -16.75 10.91 10.80
N ILE A 132 -15.48 10.61 10.57
CA ILE A 132 -14.78 10.97 9.33
C ILE A 132 -14.80 9.81 8.32
N ILE A 133 -14.86 8.56 8.79
CA ILE A 133 -14.88 7.39 7.94
C ILE A 133 -16.27 6.79 7.92
N TYR A 134 -16.90 6.85 6.75
CA TYR A 134 -18.24 6.32 6.56
C TYR A 134 -18.25 4.78 6.50
N GLN A 135 -17.32 4.20 5.74
CA GLN A 135 -17.13 2.75 5.55
C GLN A 135 -15.66 2.46 5.29
N SER A 136 -15.21 1.26 5.62
CA SER A 136 -13.85 0.81 5.29
C SER A 136 -13.86 -0.50 4.52
N ILE A 137 -13.03 -0.59 3.47
CA ILE A 137 -12.82 -1.80 2.68
C ILE A 137 -11.35 -2.18 2.73
N LEU A 138 -11.08 -3.42 3.15
CA LEU A 138 -9.73 -3.97 3.28
C LEU A 138 -9.52 -5.03 2.20
N ILE A 139 -8.53 -4.82 1.32
CA ILE A 139 -8.25 -5.71 0.20
C ILE A 139 -7.01 -6.53 0.52
N ALA A 140 -7.15 -7.87 0.60
CA ALA A 140 -6.09 -8.79 0.96
C ALA A 140 -5.24 -8.29 2.16
N PRO A 141 -5.88 -7.96 3.31
CA PRO A 141 -5.20 -7.30 4.41
C PRO A 141 -4.07 -8.15 4.99
N THR A 142 -2.97 -7.48 5.31
CA THR A 142 -1.81 -8.04 6.02
C THR A 142 -1.35 -7.05 7.09
N TRP A 143 -0.59 -7.50 8.08
CA TRP A 143 -0.12 -6.62 9.16
C TRP A 143 1.36 -6.84 9.54
N GLN A 144 2.01 -7.87 8.97
CA GLN A 144 3.43 -8.18 9.23
C GLN A 144 4.30 -7.96 8.00
N GLY A 145 5.43 -7.29 8.19
CA GLY A 145 6.47 -7.20 7.17
C GLY A 145 7.11 -8.58 6.87
N PRO A 146 7.63 -8.77 5.64
CA PRO A 146 8.11 -10.08 5.16
C PRO A 146 9.08 -10.82 6.08
N LEU A 147 10.10 -10.15 6.60
CA LEU A 147 11.08 -10.81 7.49
C LEU A 147 10.48 -11.22 8.83
N ARG A 148 9.45 -10.51 9.28
CA ARG A 148 8.71 -10.87 10.49
C ARG A 148 7.81 -12.09 10.25
N VAL A 149 7.12 -12.14 9.12
CA VAL A 149 6.36 -13.32 8.67
C VAL A 149 7.27 -14.55 8.57
N MET A 150 8.53 -14.38 8.15
CA MET A 150 9.53 -15.46 8.13
C MET A 150 10.01 -15.88 9.53
N GLY A 151 9.67 -15.13 10.59
CA GLY A 151 10.04 -15.44 11.95
C GLY A 151 11.43 -14.97 12.38
N LEU A 152 12.04 -14.03 11.63
CA LEU A 152 13.36 -13.51 12.00
C LEU A 152 13.30 -12.69 13.31
N PRO A 153 14.23 -12.90 14.24
CA PRO A 153 14.31 -12.13 15.49
C PRO A 153 14.47 -10.62 15.24
N THR A 154 13.94 -9.80 16.15
CA THR A 154 13.98 -8.33 16.04
C THR A 154 15.39 -7.78 15.88
N VAL A 155 16.39 -8.35 16.57
CA VAL A 155 17.81 -7.95 16.44
C VAL A 155 18.30 -8.11 15.01
N VAL A 156 18.00 -9.26 14.39
CA VAL A 156 18.39 -9.54 12.98
C VAL A 156 17.67 -8.57 12.04
N ARG A 157 16.36 -8.37 12.21
CA ARG A 157 15.57 -7.44 11.39
C ARG A 157 16.09 -6.01 11.48
N ASN A 158 16.44 -5.53 12.67
CA ASN A 158 17.03 -4.22 12.88
C ASN A 158 18.42 -4.10 12.23
N SER A 159 19.22 -5.14 12.29
CA SER A 159 20.54 -5.20 11.62
C SER A 159 20.37 -5.10 10.10
N VAL A 160 19.42 -5.83 9.52
CA VAL A 160 19.07 -5.75 8.09
C VAL A 160 18.59 -4.33 7.72
N LYS A 161 17.68 -3.73 8.51
CA LYS A 161 17.21 -2.35 8.30
C LYS A 161 18.39 -1.37 8.25
N ASN A 162 19.28 -1.44 9.24
CA ASN A 162 20.43 -0.53 9.33
C ASN A 162 21.41 -0.75 8.18
N LEU A 163 21.67 -2.00 7.79
CA LEU A 163 22.52 -2.33 6.66
C LEU A 163 21.98 -1.76 5.33
N VAL A 164 20.69 -1.94 5.05
CA VAL A 164 20.05 -1.37 3.85
C VAL A 164 20.03 0.16 3.87
N ARG A 165 20.00 0.77 5.06
CA ARG A 165 20.10 2.23 5.20
C ARG A 165 21.51 2.78 4.98
N SER A 166 22.56 1.95 5.05
CA SER A 166 23.95 2.41 4.85
C SER A 166 24.18 2.95 3.43
N PRO A 167 25.06 3.93 3.25
CA PRO A 167 25.16 4.68 1.98
C PRO A 167 25.56 3.80 0.78
N VAL A 168 26.61 2.98 0.90
CA VAL A 168 27.18 2.21 -0.23
C VAL A 168 26.64 0.80 -0.25
N ILE A 169 26.83 0.04 0.83
CA ILE A 169 26.42 -1.37 0.91
C ILE A 169 24.89 -1.48 0.79
N GLY A 170 24.16 -0.61 1.49
CA GLY A 170 22.71 -0.61 1.47
C GLY A 170 22.13 -0.31 0.09
N GLN A 171 22.73 0.63 -0.65
CA GLN A 171 22.31 0.92 -2.02
C GLN A 171 22.56 -0.28 -2.94
N GLY A 172 23.69 -0.97 -2.81
CA GLY A 172 24.00 -2.19 -3.59
C GLY A 172 23.04 -3.33 -3.29
N LEU A 173 22.76 -3.59 -2.00
CA LEU A 173 21.79 -4.62 -1.59
C LEU A 173 20.38 -4.30 -2.09
N TYR A 174 19.95 -3.07 -1.96
CA TYR A 174 18.64 -2.64 -2.45
C TYR A 174 18.55 -2.81 -3.98
N TYR A 175 19.57 -2.40 -4.72
CA TYR A 175 19.63 -2.56 -6.17
C TYR A 175 19.50 -4.03 -6.57
N LEU A 176 20.22 -4.94 -5.92
CA LEU A 176 20.13 -6.38 -6.22
C LEU A 176 18.72 -6.94 -5.99
N ASN A 177 18.04 -6.47 -4.95
CA ASN A 177 16.67 -6.89 -4.61
C ASN A 177 15.58 -6.16 -5.43
N THR A 178 15.95 -5.26 -6.31
CA THR A 178 15.02 -4.51 -7.17
C THR A 178 15.34 -4.64 -8.66
N THR A 179 16.27 -5.53 -9.04
CA THR A 179 16.52 -5.85 -10.45
C THR A 179 15.23 -6.35 -11.13
N PRO A 180 15.03 -6.08 -12.43
CA PRO A 180 13.84 -6.55 -13.15
C PRO A 180 13.59 -8.06 -13.01
N SER A 181 14.65 -8.87 -13.06
CA SER A 181 14.54 -10.33 -12.91
C SER A 181 14.08 -10.73 -11.51
N PHE A 182 14.60 -10.06 -10.46
CA PHE A 182 14.17 -10.32 -9.08
C PHE A 182 12.72 -9.86 -8.86
N LEU A 183 12.34 -8.70 -9.35
CA LEU A 183 10.95 -8.21 -9.27
C LEU A 183 10.01 -9.17 -9.97
N HIS A 184 10.32 -9.63 -11.19
CA HIS A 184 9.53 -10.64 -11.91
C HIS A 184 9.35 -11.91 -11.07
N LEU A 185 10.43 -12.44 -10.48
CA LEU A 185 10.38 -13.63 -9.62
C LEU A 185 9.48 -13.42 -8.40
N MET A 186 9.55 -12.26 -7.75
CA MET A 186 8.75 -11.95 -6.56
C MET A 186 7.28 -11.80 -6.90
N TYR A 187 6.96 -11.12 -8.00
CA TYR A 187 5.59 -10.98 -8.48
C TYR A 187 4.96 -12.34 -8.80
N LYS A 188 5.65 -13.17 -9.58
CA LYS A 188 5.24 -14.53 -9.90
C LYS A 188 4.99 -15.40 -8.66
N ARG A 189 5.78 -15.26 -7.60
CA ARG A 189 5.68 -16.13 -6.41
C ARG A 189 4.63 -15.68 -5.40
N HIS A 190 4.37 -14.37 -5.29
CA HIS A 190 3.66 -13.85 -4.12
C HIS A 190 2.57 -12.84 -4.44
N VAL A 191 2.57 -12.25 -5.64
CA VAL A 191 1.74 -11.08 -5.91
C VAL A 191 0.70 -11.34 -6.98
N TYR A 192 1.04 -12.09 -8.04
CA TYR A 192 0.13 -12.40 -9.16
C TYR A 192 -0.08 -13.90 -9.34
N VAL A 193 -1.29 -14.28 -9.75
CA VAL A 193 -1.62 -15.65 -10.19
C VAL A 193 -1.32 -15.79 -11.68
N ASP A 194 -1.68 -14.80 -12.48
CA ASP A 194 -1.53 -14.80 -13.93
C ASP A 194 -0.18 -14.22 -14.34
N GLU A 195 0.78 -15.10 -14.65
CA GLU A 195 2.12 -14.70 -15.10
C GLU A 195 2.11 -13.92 -16.43
N THR A 196 1.07 -14.06 -17.26
CA THR A 196 1.00 -13.36 -18.55
C THR A 196 0.87 -11.86 -18.40
N LYS A 197 0.39 -11.38 -17.25
CA LYS A 197 0.32 -9.97 -16.87
C LYS A 197 1.67 -9.37 -16.47
N LEU A 198 2.68 -10.19 -16.21
CA LEU A 198 4.03 -9.76 -15.83
C LEU A 198 4.87 -9.42 -17.07
N THR A 199 4.37 -8.51 -17.90
CA THR A 199 5.06 -8.09 -19.13
C THR A 199 6.37 -7.34 -18.82
N PRO A 200 7.32 -7.29 -19.77
CA PRO A 200 8.54 -6.49 -19.60
C PRO A 200 8.26 -5.03 -19.25
N GLU A 201 7.22 -4.43 -19.83
CA GLU A 201 6.79 -3.04 -19.57
C GLU A 201 6.24 -2.88 -18.15
N PHE A 202 5.48 -3.86 -17.67
CA PHE A 202 4.99 -3.87 -16.29
C PHE A 202 6.16 -3.90 -15.32
N ILE A 203 7.09 -4.82 -15.49
CA ILE A 203 8.28 -4.94 -14.64
C ILE A 203 9.17 -3.69 -14.73
N ALA A 204 9.35 -3.12 -15.92
CA ALA A 204 10.10 -1.88 -16.10
C ALA A 204 9.49 -0.70 -15.32
N ARG A 205 8.16 -0.55 -15.31
CA ARG A 205 7.46 0.46 -14.49
C ARG A 205 7.73 0.24 -12.99
N LYS A 206 7.64 -1.00 -12.52
CA LYS A 206 7.94 -1.32 -11.10
C LYS A 206 9.39 -1.02 -10.74
N HIS A 207 10.32 -1.38 -11.61
CA HIS A 207 11.75 -1.07 -11.40
C HIS A 207 12.02 0.44 -11.38
N GLN A 208 11.37 1.23 -12.23
CA GLN A 208 11.54 2.69 -12.27
C GLN A 208 11.23 3.34 -10.91
N ILE A 209 10.21 2.86 -10.18
CA ILE A 209 9.85 3.37 -8.85
C ILE A 209 11.01 3.17 -7.86
N THR A 210 11.73 2.06 -7.96
CA THR A 210 12.83 1.70 -7.06
C THR A 210 14.12 2.48 -7.34
N SER A 211 14.24 3.10 -8.50
CA SER A 211 15.47 3.76 -8.95
C SER A 211 15.65 5.18 -8.43
N LYS A 212 14.72 5.69 -7.63
CA LYS A 212 14.76 7.04 -7.08
C LYS A 212 15.75 7.20 -5.93
N PRO A 213 16.39 8.37 -5.78
CA PRO A 213 17.17 8.67 -4.60
C PRO A 213 16.34 8.47 -3.32
N GLY A 214 16.87 7.70 -2.38
CA GLY A 214 16.20 7.42 -1.10
C GLY A 214 15.12 6.34 -1.12
N ALA A 215 14.77 5.78 -2.28
CA ALA A 215 13.70 4.77 -2.41
C ALA A 215 13.92 3.51 -1.54
N ARG A 216 15.12 3.27 -1.02
CA ARG A 216 15.44 2.12 -0.16
C ARG A 216 14.97 2.24 1.29
N TYR A 217 14.77 3.46 1.81
CA TYR A 217 14.56 3.67 3.24
C TYR A 217 13.22 3.14 3.75
N ALA A 218 12.12 3.54 3.13
CA ALA A 218 10.79 3.09 3.51
C ALA A 218 10.55 1.60 3.21
N PRO A 219 10.92 1.05 2.03
CA PRO A 219 10.86 -0.39 1.79
C PRO A 219 11.69 -1.22 2.78
N ALA A 220 12.87 -0.75 3.20
CA ALA A 220 13.65 -1.45 4.23
C ALA A 220 12.89 -1.52 5.56
N ALA A 221 12.20 -0.46 5.95
CA ALA A 221 11.36 -0.44 7.15
C ALA A 221 10.16 -1.39 7.01
N PHE A 222 9.52 -1.43 5.84
CA PHE A 222 8.45 -2.39 5.55
C PHE A 222 8.92 -3.84 5.62
N VAL A 223 9.97 -4.19 4.87
CA VAL A 223 10.47 -5.57 4.81
C VAL A 223 10.88 -6.09 6.17
N THR A 224 11.43 -5.24 7.02
CA THR A 224 11.89 -5.61 8.38
C THR A 224 10.79 -5.57 9.44
N GLY A 225 9.58 -5.13 9.09
CA GLY A 225 8.46 -4.97 10.02
C GLY A 225 8.60 -3.77 10.97
N ALA A 226 9.45 -2.80 10.65
CA ALA A 226 9.62 -1.59 11.46
C ALA A 226 8.43 -0.62 11.32
N ILE A 227 7.59 -0.81 10.31
CA ILE A 227 6.35 -0.08 10.06
C ILE A 227 5.12 -0.97 10.18
N ASP A 228 5.21 -2.08 10.91
CA ASP A 228 4.01 -2.90 11.16
C ASP A 228 3.02 -2.09 12.02
N PRO A 229 1.75 -1.97 11.60
CA PRO A 229 0.78 -1.09 12.28
C PRO A 229 0.36 -1.60 13.66
N VAL A 230 0.56 -2.90 13.93
CA VAL A 230 0.22 -3.59 15.18
C VAL A 230 1.33 -4.54 15.62
N ALA A 231 1.34 -4.88 16.93
CA ALA A 231 2.36 -5.75 17.49
C ALA A 231 2.13 -7.24 17.18
N ASP A 232 0.87 -7.69 17.11
CA ASP A 232 0.54 -9.11 16.88
C ASP A 232 -0.86 -9.28 16.29
N ARG A 233 -1.26 -10.55 16.08
CA ARG A 233 -2.58 -10.91 15.56
C ARG A 233 -3.70 -10.45 16.49
N GLU A 234 -3.50 -10.62 17.77
CA GLU A 234 -4.52 -10.31 18.77
C GLU A 234 -4.85 -8.82 18.75
N GLU A 235 -3.83 -7.96 18.74
CA GLU A 235 -4.00 -6.51 18.60
C GLU A 235 -4.72 -6.16 17.29
N PHE A 236 -4.39 -6.84 16.16
CA PHE A 236 -5.08 -6.58 14.89
C PHE A 236 -6.56 -6.98 14.95
N LEU A 237 -6.87 -8.15 15.53
CA LEU A 237 -8.25 -8.60 15.65
C LEU A 237 -9.06 -7.73 16.62
N GLN A 238 -8.47 -7.32 17.74
CA GLN A 238 -9.08 -6.38 18.69
C GLN A 238 -9.35 -5.03 18.03
N LEU A 239 -8.39 -4.53 17.24
CA LEU A 239 -8.56 -3.29 16.48
C LEU A 239 -9.74 -3.42 15.50
N LEU A 240 -9.81 -4.50 14.74
CA LEU A 240 -10.89 -4.75 13.79
C LEU A 240 -12.25 -4.89 14.48
N ASP A 241 -12.30 -5.55 15.63
CA ASP A 241 -13.52 -5.71 16.43
C ASP A 241 -14.00 -4.39 17.05
N SER A 242 -13.08 -3.51 17.42
CA SER A 242 -13.38 -2.23 18.06
C SER A 242 -13.95 -1.15 17.13
N VAL A 243 -13.71 -1.28 15.81
CA VAL A 243 -14.21 -0.31 14.83
C VAL A 243 -15.73 -0.33 14.74
N SER A 244 -16.37 0.83 14.85
CA SER A 244 -17.84 0.98 14.87
C SER A 244 -18.49 1.16 13.51
N ILE A 245 -17.71 1.43 12.47
CA ILE A 245 -18.19 1.62 11.10
C ILE A 245 -18.33 0.28 10.35
N PRO A 246 -19.13 0.19 9.27
CA PRO A 246 -19.17 -1.00 8.41
C PRO A 246 -17.81 -1.30 7.79
N VAL A 247 -17.41 -2.58 7.81
CA VAL A 247 -16.14 -3.05 7.23
C VAL A 247 -16.40 -4.21 6.28
N LEU A 248 -15.86 -4.12 5.06
CA LEU A 248 -15.73 -5.23 4.12
C LEU A 248 -14.28 -5.71 4.08
N ILE A 249 -14.07 -7.03 4.10
CA ILE A 249 -12.77 -7.64 3.86
C ILE A 249 -12.84 -8.48 2.57
N ILE A 250 -12.01 -8.15 1.59
CA ILE A 250 -11.80 -8.93 0.38
C ILE A 250 -10.63 -9.88 0.62
N LEU A 251 -10.94 -11.17 0.69
CA LEU A 251 -10.00 -12.25 0.98
C LEU A 251 -9.42 -12.81 -0.31
N ALA A 252 -8.09 -12.86 -0.40
CA ALA A 252 -7.38 -13.43 -1.55
C ALA A 252 -7.14 -14.94 -1.34
N GLU A 253 -7.82 -15.78 -2.11
CA GLU A 253 -7.83 -17.25 -1.91
C GLU A 253 -6.48 -17.92 -2.14
N ASN A 254 -5.65 -17.37 -3.03
CA ASN A 254 -4.32 -17.90 -3.38
C ASN A 254 -3.18 -17.16 -2.64
N ALA A 255 -3.51 -16.36 -1.62
CA ALA A 255 -2.48 -15.70 -0.81
C ALA A 255 -1.54 -16.73 -0.14
N PRO A 256 -0.29 -16.35 0.17
CA PRO A 256 0.64 -17.20 0.89
C PRO A 256 0.03 -17.76 2.19
N PRO A 257 0.36 -19.00 2.60
CA PRO A 257 -0.35 -19.69 3.69
C PRO A 257 -0.48 -18.89 5.00
N LYS A 258 0.57 -18.18 5.40
CA LYS A 258 0.52 -17.35 6.61
C LYS A 258 -0.42 -16.17 6.46
N SER A 259 -0.36 -15.43 5.33
CA SER A 259 -1.28 -14.32 5.06
C SER A 259 -2.73 -14.79 4.94
N LYS A 260 -2.94 -15.96 4.33
CA LYS A 260 -4.28 -16.59 4.25
C LYS A 260 -4.83 -16.94 5.63
N ALA A 261 -4.00 -17.48 6.53
CA ALA A 261 -4.39 -17.79 7.90
C ALA A 261 -4.78 -16.53 8.69
N GLU A 262 -4.05 -15.41 8.49
CA GLU A 262 -4.41 -14.12 9.09
C GLU A 262 -5.75 -13.59 8.56
N MET A 263 -5.94 -13.60 7.24
CA MET A 263 -7.22 -13.19 6.63
C MET A 263 -8.39 -14.08 7.08
N SER A 264 -8.17 -15.40 7.24
CA SER A 264 -9.22 -16.30 7.74
C SER A 264 -9.61 -15.96 9.18
N ALA A 265 -8.64 -15.66 10.04
CA ALA A 265 -8.92 -15.23 11.42
C ALA A 265 -9.73 -13.91 11.48
N MET A 266 -9.46 -12.97 10.58
CA MET A 266 -10.27 -11.75 10.45
C MET A 266 -11.71 -12.05 10.02
N ALA A 267 -11.89 -13.00 9.10
CA ALA A 267 -13.21 -13.40 8.59
C ALA A 267 -14.08 -14.12 9.63
N GLU A 268 -13.48 -14.69 10.66
CA GLU A 268 -14.20 -15.34 11.76
C GLU A 268 -14.84 -14.33 12.72
N LEU A 269 -14.46 -13.06 12.66
CA LEU A 269 -15.12 -11.99 13.40
C LEU A 269 -16.49 -11.72 12.77
N GLY A 270 -17.57 -12.16 13.37
CA GLY A 270 -18.94 -12.07 12.86
C GLY A 270 -19.47 -10.65 12.61
N LYS A 271 -18.68 -9.63 12.89
CA LYS A 271 -18.99 -8.21 12.74
C LYS A 271 -18.64 -7.65 11.35
N VAL A 272 -17.77 -8.32 10.60
CA VAL A 272 -17.30 -7.85 9.29
C VAL A 272 -17.98 -8.60 8.14
N GLN A 273 -18.22 -7.90 7.03
CA GLN A 273 -18.60 -8.58 5.81
C GLN A 273 -17.35 -9.09 5.09
N THR A 274 -17.45 -10.24 4.44
CA THR A 274 -16.33 -10.84 3.73
C THR A 274 -16.71 -11.31 2.36
N VAL A 275 -15.83 -11.12 1.39
CA VAL A 275 -15.91 -11.66 0.03
C VAL A 275 -14.61 -12.37 -0.29
N LYS A 276 -14.70 -13.60 -0.82
CA LYS A 276 -13.54 -14.35 -1.29
C LYS A 276 -13.40 -14.18 -2.79
N LEU A 277 -12.20 -13.81 -3.23
CA LEU A 277 -11.87 -13.68 -4.64
C LEU A 277 -10.61 -14.49 -4.96
N THR A 278 -10.60 -15.10 -6.15
CA THR A 278 -9.41 -15.77 -6.68
C THR A 278 -8.31 -14.75 -6.95
N GLY A 279 -7.17 -14.91 -6.31
CA GLY A 279 -6.04 -13.97 -6.42
C GLY A 279 -5.08 -14.10 -5.26
N THR A 280 -3.98 -13.34 -5.31
CA THR A 280 -2.97 -13.28 -4.25
C THR A 280 -2.96 -11.89 -3.59
N LEU A 281 -1.85 -11.53 -2.93
CA LEU A 281 -1.71 -10.23 -2.24
C LEU A 281 -1.80 -9.01 -3.17
N GLY A 282 -1.61 -9.19 -4.49
CA GLY A 282 -1.73 -8.13 -5.50
C GLY A 282 -3.07 -8.09 -6.23
N ILE A 283 -4.10 -8.77 -5.73
CA ILE A 283 -5.41 -8.89 -6.38
C ILE A 283 -6.03 -7.55 -6.80
N TYR A 284 -5.78 -6.49 -6.05
CA TYR A 284 -6.27 -5.13 -6.34
C TYR A 284 -5.66 -4.53 -7.61
N GLU A 285 -4.47 -4.96 -8.00
CA GLU A 285 -3.79 -4.55 -9.24
C GLU A 285 -4.01 -5.58 -10.36
N GLU A 286 -4.05 -6.87 -10.01
CA GLU A 286 -4.19 -7.97 -10.96
C GLU A 286 -5.61 -8.12 -11.52
N SER A 287 -6.63 -7.94 -10.67
CA SER A 287 -8.05 -8.18 -10.99
C SER A 287 -8.94 -7.03 -10.50
N PRO A 288 -8.70 -5.80 -10.97
CA PRO A 288 -9.41 -4.63 -10.47
C PRO A 288 -10.92 -4.67 -10.73
N GLU A 289 -11.38 -5.36 -11.78
CA GLU A 289 -12.79 -5.51 -12.11
C GLU A 289 -13.53 -6.30 -11.03
N ALA A 290 -13.03 -7.48 -10.65
CA ALA A 290 -13.65 -8.33 -9.64
C ALA A 290 -13.62 -7.66 -8.25
N VAL A 291 -12.51 -6.98 -7.93
CA VAL A 291 -12.38 -6.23 -6.68
C VAL A 291 -13.35 -5.06 -6.64
N THR A 292 -13.49 -4.32 -7.75
CA THR A 292 -14.43 -3.17 -7.82
C THR A 292 -15.88 -3.62 -7.74
N GLU A 293 -16.25 -4.74 -8.37
CA GLU A 293 -17.59 -5.33 -8.25
C GLU A 293 -17.92 -5.65 -6.77
N ALA A 294 -16.99 -6.30 -6.06
CA ALA A 294 -17.16 -6.58 -4.63
C ALA A 294 -17.30 -5.31 -3.79
N ILE A 295 -16.53 -4.26 -4.11
CA ILE A 295 -16.63 -2.95 -3.46
C ILE A 295 -18.01 -2.34 -3.71
N LEU A 296 -18.46 -2.26 -4.97
CA LEU A 296 -19.75 -1.64 -5.34
C LEU A 296 -20.96 -2.36 -4.75
N ASN A 297 -20.90 -3.68 -4.57
CA ASN A 297 -21.95 -4.46 -3.91
C ASN A 297 -22.04 -4.20 -2.40
N PHE A 298 -20.98 -3.65 -1.79
CA PHE A 298 -20.95 -3.28 -0.38
C PHE A 298 -21.36 -1.81 -0.15
N LEU A 299 -21.08 -0.90 -1.10
CA LEU A 299 -21.38 0.53 -1.02
C LEU A 299 -22.85 0.83 -1.27
#